data_ee27eeb731bb479e399fb0588bda2566
#
_entry.id   ee27eeb731bb479e399fb0588bda2566
#
_cell.length_a   1.000
_cell.length_b   1.000
_cell.length_c   1.000
_cell.angle_alpha   90.00
_cell.angle_beta   90.00
_cell.angle_gamma   90.00
#
_symmetry.space_group_name_H-M   'P 1'
#
loop_
_entity.id
_entity.type
_entity.pdbx_description
1 polymer ?
#
loop_
_entity_poly.entity_id
_entity_poly.type
_entity_poly.pdbx_seq_one_letter_code
_entity_poly.pdbx_strand_id
1 'polypeptide(L)'
;MKTVRRLLYGEVILAVILVTLGFVTLFYFFDFVEELQAVGKHQATGYTVAQALLYVGLMLPSHLYELLPITVLIGTIFVMARLAQSSEFTILRTSGLGPWLALRTLLALGLGFVAFTFAVGDYVAPTADKTAQLLKSRYQGKVTVGKTGAWLKERQAYSHYAVNVGALAPDASMRDVRIFEFDNQGILVSMTESQTARFGKDDSWLLNRADHTEFTSTDANATRVDRTFVDSFRWPTQISAEMVATAVLRPERMGTIDLFQYMRHLDANGQTAQKYEIQFWKKVFYPLSCLVMV
;
A
#
# COMPACT_ATOMS: atom_id res chain seq x y z
N MET A 1 -0.87 14.36 -41.58
CA MET A 1 -0.49 14.45 -40.14
C MET A 1 -1.17 13.43 -39.23
N LYS A 2 -2.46 13.11 -39.40
CA LYS A 2 -3.13 12.08 -38.52
C LYS A 2 -2.47 10.69 -38.66
N THR A 3 -2.09 10.32 -39.90
CA THR A 3 -1.48 9.02 -40.19
C THR A 3 -0.11 8.85 -39.54
N VAL A 4 0.76 9.87 -39.62
CA VAL A 4 2.10 9.88 -39.02
C VAL A 4 2.02 9.74 -37.49
N ARG A 5 1.12 10.49 -36.87
CA ARG A 5 0.91 10.40 -35.40
C ARG A 5 0.41 9.00 -34.99
N ARG A 6 -0.52 8.43 -35.76
CA ARG A 6 -1.06 7.09 -35.49
C ARG A 6 0.03 6.01 -35.62
N LEU A 7 0.90 6.14 -36.61
CA LEU A 7 2.01 5.21 -36.80
C LEU A 7 3.00 5.32 -35.63
N LEU A 8 3.46 6.54 -35.31
CA LEU A 8 4.39 6.77 -34.21
C LEU A 8 3.84 6.25 -32.87
N TYR A 9 2.56 6.56 -32.55
CA TYR A 9 1.94 6.07 -31.34
C TYR A 9 1.84 4.55 -31.31
N GLY A 10 1.45 3.93 -32.42
CA GLY A 10 1.36 2.47 -32.53
C GLY A 10 2.71 1.79 -32.28
N GLU A 11 3.76 2.29 -32.88
CA GLU A 11 5.12 1.75 -32.70
C GLU A 11 5.62 1.90 -31.27
N VAL A 12 5.50 3.09 -30.69
CA VAL A 12 5.95 3.32 -29.30
C VAL A 12 5.12 2.50 -28.31
N ILE A 13 3.79 2.52 -28.43
CA ILE A 13 2.92 1.75 -27.52
C ILE A 13 3.23 0.25 -27.63
N LEU A 14 3.40 -0.29 -28.84
CA LEU A 14 3.73 -1.70 -29.04
C LEU A 14 5.09 -2.05 -28.42
N ALA A 15 6.11 -1.22 -28.65
CA ALA A 15 7.44 -1.43 -28.06
C ALA A 15 7.38 -1.40 -26.53
N VAL A 16 6.67 -0.41 -25.94
CA VAL A 16 6.48 -0.31 -24.49
C VAL A 16 5.76 -1.55 -23.96
N ILE A 17 4.69 -2.00 -24.61
CA ILE A 17 3.95 -3.21 -24.19
C ILE A 17 4.87 -4.44 -24.22
N LEU A 18 5.65 -4.63 -25.27
CA LEU A 18 6.58 -5.78 -25.39
C LEU A 18 7.64 -5.77 -24.29
N VAL A 19 8.27 -4.61 -24.05
CA VAL A 19 9.28 -4.45 -22.99
C VAL A 19 8.64 -4.67 -21.62
N THR A 20 7.48 -4.07 -21.37
CA THR A 20 6.74 -4.24 -20.12
C THR A 20 6.38 -5.70 -19.86
N LEU A 21 5.87 -6.39 -20.88
CA LEU A 21 5.52 -7.81 -20.79
C LEU A 21 6.75 -8.67 -20.43
N GLY A 22 7.89 -8.39 -21.05
CA GLY A 22 9.15 -9.07 -20.74
C GLY A 22 9.56 -8.92 -19.29
N PHE A 23 9.57 -7.68 -18.77
CA PHE A 23 9.91 -7.43 -17.37
C PHE A 23 8.88 -8.01 -16.39
N VAL A 24 7.59 -7.80 -16.65
CA VAL A 24 6.51 -8.32 -15.79
C VAL A 24 6.56 -9.85 -15.73
N THR A 25 6.82 -10.54 -16.85
CA THR A 25 6.98 -12.00 -16.87
C THR A 25 8.19 -12.44 -16.03
N LEU A 26 9.29 -11.70 -16.12
CA LEU A 26 10.50 -11.98 -15.34
C LEU A 26 10.24 -11.83 -13.84
N PHE A 27 9.61 -10.73 -13.41
CA PHE A 27 9.26 -10.51 -12.00
C PHE A 27 8.24 -11.55 -11.51
N TYR A 28 7.22 -11.85 -12.32
CA TYR A 28 6.27 -12.92 -12.02
C TYR A 28 6.95 -14.25 -11.73
N PHE A 29 7.94 -14.61 -12.55
CA PHE A 29 8.72 -15.84 -12.37
C PHE A 29 9.49 -15.84 -11.05
N PHE A 30 10.21 -14.76 -10.73
CA PHE A 30 10.97 -14.68 -9.48
C PHE A 30 10.07 -14.69 -8.25
N ASP A 31 8.99 -13.91 -8.25
CA ASP A 31 8.03 -13.91 -7.14
C ASP A 31 7.37 -15.28 -6.96
N PHE A 32 7.08 -15.96 -8.06
CA PHE A 32 6.51 -17.30 -7.99
C PHE A 32 7.50 -18.31 -7.39
N VAL A 33 8.77 -18.27 -7.78
CA VAL A 33 9.82 -19.13 -7.18
C VAL A 33 9.97 -18.86 -5.68
N GLU A 34 9.94 -17.59 -5.27
CA GLU A 34 9.97 -17.22 -3.85
C GLU A 34 8.73 -17.75 -3.11
N GLU A 35 7.55 -17.59 -3.68
CA GLU A 35 6.30 -18.04 -3.07
C GLU A 35 6.16 -19.57 -2.99
N LEU A 36 6.82 -20.32 -3.87
CA LEU A 36 6.89 -21.79 -3.76
C LEU A 36 7.51 -22.26 -2.44
N GLN A 37 8.47 -21.52 -1.88
CA GLN A 37 9.04 -21.82 -0.56
C GLN A 37 7.99 -21.64 0.55
N ALA A 38 7.07 -20.70 0.40
CA ALA A 38 5.96 -20.51 1.33
C ALA A 38 4.93 -21.63 1.24
N VAL A 39 4.67 -22.17 0.04
CA VAL A 39 3.82 -23.36 -0.17
C VAL A 39 4.37 -24.55 0.61
N GLY A 40 5.68 -24.80 0.53
CA GLY A 40 6.33 -25.89 1.27
C GLY A 40 6.18 -25.78 2.80
N LYS A 41 6.23 -24.56 3.33
CA LYS A 41 6.10 -24.30 4.78
C LYS A 41 4.65 -24.35 5.30
N HIS A 42 3.66 -24.12 4.45
CA HIS A 42 2.25 -23.96 4.84
C HIS A 42 1.33 -25.04 4.24
N GLN A 43 1.88 -26.19 3.81
CA GLN A 43 1.08 -27.30 3.29
C GLN A 43 0.00 -27.78 4.27
N ALA A 44 0.29 -27.78 5.56
CA ALA A 44 -0.66 -28.17 6.61
C ALA A 44 -1.89 -27.25 6.70
N THR A 45 -1.80 -26.02 6.20
CA THR A 45 -2.91 -25.06 6.19
C THR A 45 -3.68 -25.04 4.88
N GLY A 46 -3.36 -25.92 3.93
CA GLY A 46 -4.03 -26.03 2.63
C GLY A 46 -3.57 -24.98 1.60
N TYR A 47 -2.42 -24.31 1.79
CA TYR A 47 -1.85 -23.39 0.82
C TYR A 47 -1.23 -24.16 -0.34
N THR A 48 -1.83 -24.05 -1.53
CA THR A 48 -1.46 -24.83 -2.72
C THR A 48 -0.75 -23.96 -3.76
N VAL A 49 -0.11 -24.61 -4.74
CA VAL A 49 0.56 -23.93 -5.88
C VAL A 49 -0.41 -23.04 -6.66
N ALA A 50 -1.68 -23.44 -6.80
CA ALA A 50 -2.69 -22.63 -7.48
C ALA A 50 -2.96 -21.29 -6.76
N GLN A 51 -2.97 -21.30 -5.44
CA GLN A 51 -3.13 -20.09 -4.63
C GLN A 51 -1.88 -19.21 -4.66
N ALA A 52 -0.69 -19.81 -4.72
CA ALA A 52 0.55 -19.08 -4.92
C ALA A 52 0.58 -18.37 -6.28
N LEU A 53 0.16 -19.04 -7.36
CA LEU A 53 0.00 -18.42 -8.69
C LEU A 53 -0.98 -17.27 -8.67
N LEU A 54 -2.13 -17.45 -8.00
CA LEU A 54 -3.14 -16.38 -7.88
C LEU A 54 -2.60 -15.20 -7.07
N TYR A 55 -1.89 -15.48 -5.97
CA TYR A 55 -1.27 -14.44 -5.12
C TYR A 55 -0.26 -13.61 -5.91
N VAL A 56 0.67 -14.26 -6.61
CA VAL A 56 1.68 -13.58 -7.43
C VAL A 56 1.01 -12.82 -8.58
N GLY A 57 -0.03 -13.38 -9.20
CA GLY A 57 -0.83 -12.71 -10.24
C GLY A 57 -1.49 -11.43 -9.73
N LEU A 58 -1.96 -11.40 -8.48
CA LEU A 58 -2.53 -10.20 -7.85
C LEU A 58 -1.47 -9.14 -7.54
N MET A 59 -0.18 -9.47 -7.48
CA MET A 59 0.90 -8.50 -7.29
C MET A 59 1.37 -7.85 -8.60
N LEU A 60 0.97 -8.39 -9.77
CA LEU A 60 1.38 -7.85 -11.07
C LEU A 60 1.06 -6.36 -11.29
N PRO A 61 -0.10 -5.82 -10.88
CA PRO A 61 -0.39 -4.40 -11.05
C PRO A 61 0.60 -3.48 -10.33
N SER A 62 1.11 -3.89 -9.17
CA SER A 62 2.12 -3.13 -8.42
C SER A 62 3.46 -3.14 -9.14
N HIS A 63 3.90 -4.28 -9.66
CA HIS A 63 5.09 -4.36 -10.51
C HIS A 63 4.92 -3.55 -11.80
N LEU A 64 3.75 -3.63 -12.44
CA LEU A 64 3.45 -2.83 -13.62
C LEU A 64 3.60 -1.34 -13.33
N TYR A 65 3.03 -0.85 -12.23
CA TYR A 65 3.16 0.54 -11.82
C TYR A 65 4.63 0.97 -11.65
N GLU A 66 5.44 0.15 -10.97
CA GLU A 66 6.84 0.45 -10.70
C GLU A 66 7.73 0.38 -11.96
N LEU A 67 7.37 -0.46 -12.93
CA LEU A 67 8.18 -0.66 -14.13
C LEU A 67 7.81 0.30 -15.27
N LEU A 68 6.59 0.86 -15.28
CA LEU A 68 6.10 1.66 -16.40
C LEU A 68 7.04 2.78 -16.85
N PRO A 69 7.60 3.65 -15.99
CA PRO A 69 8.50 4.70 -16.47
C PRO A 69 9.73 4.17 -17.17
N ILE A 70 10.32 3.10 -16.64
CA ILE A 70 11.53 2.49 -17.23
C ILE A 70 11.21 1.82 -18.55
N THR A 71 10.09 1.12 -18.64
CA THR A 71 9.68 0.44 -19.88
C THR A 71 9.26 1.43 -20.97
N VAL A 72 8.66 2.55 -20.59
CA VAL A 72 8.37 3.68 -21.49
C VAL A 72 9.67 4.26 -22.04
N LEU A 73 10.68 4.50 -21.21
CA LEU A 73 12.00 4.97 -21.64
C LEU A 73 12.63 4.01 -22.66
N ILE A 74 12.73 2.72 -22.31
CA ILE A 74 13.37 1.72 -23.16
C ILE A 74 12.61 1.58 -24.48
N GLY A 75 11.27 1.48 -24.43
CA GLY A 75 10.42 1.36 -25.61
C GLY A 75 10.55 2.57 -26.54
N THR A 76 10.56 3.77 -25.97
CA THR A 76 10.70 5.02 -26.74
C THR A 76 12.10 5.14 -27.39
N ILE A 77 13.17 4.87 -26.62
CA ILE A 77 14.54 4.87 -27.16
C ILE A 77 14.66 3.87 -28.29
N PHE A 78 14.12 2.65 -28.11
CA PHE A 78 14.19 1.62 -29.16
C PHE A 78 13.51 2.08 -30.44
N VAL A 79 12.30 2.63 -30.36
CA VAL A 79 11.58 3.11 -31.56
C VAL A 79 12.28 4.31 -32.19
N MET A 80 12.75 5.27 -31.38
CA MET A 80 13.47 6.44 -31.89
C MET A 80 14.78 6.05 -32.57
N ALA A 81 15.53 5.13 -31.99
CA ALA A 81 16.77 4.61 -32.58
C ALA A 81 16.49 3.90 -33.93
N ARG A 82 15.42 3.08 -33.99
CA ARG A 82 15.00 2.40 -35.22
C ARG A 82 14.59 3.39 -36.33
N LEU A 83 13.79 4.39 -35.98
CA LEU A 83 13.37 5.45 -36.89
C LEU A 83 14.57 6.29 -37.39
N ALA A 84 15.55 6.56 -36.51
CA ALA A 84 16.75 7.31 -36.89
C ALA A 84 17.66 6.54 -37.87
N GLN A 85 17.70 5.21 -37.73
CA GLN A 85 18.49 4.34 -38.64
C GLN A 85 17.80 4.08 -39.99
N SER A 86 16.48 4.19 -40.03
CA SER A 86 15.68 4.04 -41.22
C SER A 86 15.54 5.38 -41.97
N SER A 87 15.38 5.36 -43.28
CA SER A 87 15.06 6.56 -44.06
C SER A 87 13.69 7.16 -43.73
N GLU A 88 12.89 6.47 -42.93
CA GLU A 88 11.56 6.91 -42.49
C GLU A 88 11.60 8.23 -41.70
N PHE A 89 12.63 8.44 -40.88
CA PHE A 89 12.80 9.72 -40.17
C PHE A 89 12.98 10.89 -41.12
N THR A 90 13.76 10.69 -42.21
CA THR A 90 13.96 11.72 -43.26
C THR A 90 12.64 12.01 -43.97
N ILE A 91 11.85 10.97 -44.28
CA ILE A 91 10.53 11.11 -44.92
C ILE A 91 9.56 11.86 -43.98
N LEU A 92 9.55 11.53 -42.70
CA LEU A 92 8.72 12.21 -41.69
C LEU A 92 9.08 13.70 -41.60
N ARG A 93 10.39 14.04 -41.63
CA ARG A 93 10.89 15.41 -41.56
C ARG A 93 10.53 16.20 -42.81
N THR A 94 10.69 15.61 -43.98
CA THR A 94 10.34 16.26 -45.28
C THR A 94 8.82 16.40 -45.46
N SER A 95 8.02 15.54 -44.83
CA SER A 95 6.55 15.62 -44.78
C SER A 95 6.00 16.69 -43.82
N GLY A 96 6.88 17.55 -43.25
CA GLY A 96 6.50 18.67 -42.42
C GLY A 96 6.45 18.37 -40.90
N LEU A 97 7.04 17.28 -40.42
CA LEU A 97 7.23 17.00 -39.00
C LEU A 97 8.38 17.88 -38.47
N GLY A 98 8.07 19.15 -38.17
CA GLY A 98 9.04 20.02 -37.52
C GLY A 98 9.32 19.56 -36.07
N PRO A 99 10.46 19.98 -35.47
CA PRO A 99 10.88 19.52 -34.14
C PRO A 99 9.85 19.85 -33.04
N TRP A 100 9.19 20.98 -33.16
CA TRP A 100 8.14 21.39 -32.20
C TRP A 100 6.89 20.53 -32.30
N LEU A 101 6.52 20.10 -33.50
CA LEU A 101 5.37 19.23 -33.68
C LEU A 101 5.66 17.79 -33.20
N ALA A 102 6.91 17.32 -33.43
CA ALA A 102 7.39 16.04 -32.90
C ALA A 102 7.34 16.05 -31.38
N LEU A 103 7.89 17.09 -30.72
CA LEU A 103 7.87 17.25 -29.27
C LEU A 103 6.42 17.25 -28.71
N ARG A 104 5.52 18.04 -29.32
CA ARG A 104 4.10 18.07 -28.89
C ARG A 104 3.43 16.70 -29.06
N THR A 105 3.80 15.94 -30.05
CA THR A 105 3.24 14.60 -30.30
C THR A 105 3.73 13.62 -29.22
N LEU A 106 5.03 13.64 -28.88
CA LEU A 106 5.59 12.83 -27.81
C LEU A 106 5.04 13.22 -26.44
N LEU A 107 4.94 14.51 -26.12
CA LEU A 107 4.33 14.99 -24.88
C LEU A 107 2.88 14.52 -24.74
N ALA A 108 2.09 14.54 -25.81
CA ALA A 108 0.71 14.03 -25.77
C ALA A 108 0.66 12.51 -25.49
N LEU A 109 1.61 11.74 -26.06
CA LEU A 109 1.76 10.32 -25.76
C LEU A 109 2.20 10.10 -24.30
N GLY A 110 3.18 10.87 -23.83
CA GLY A 110 3.66 10.86 -22.45
C GLY A 110 2.55 11.14 -21.44
N LEU A 111 1.67 12.13 -21.70
CA LEU A 111 0.49 12.38 -20.89
C LEU A 111 -0.46 11.18 -20.85
N GLY A 112 -0.59 10.45 -21.95
CA GLY A 112 -1.36 9.19 -21.97
C GLY A 112 -0.75 8.15 -21.02
N PHE A 113 0.57 7.97 -21.03
CA PHE A 113 1.26 7.08 -20.10
C PHE A 113 1.16 7.57 -18.66
N VAL A 114 1.25 8.88 -18.39
CA VAL A 114 1.02 9.45 -17.03
C VAL A 114 -0.35 9.06 -16.52
N ALA A 115 -1.40 9.31 -17.32
CA ALA A 115 -2.78 8.98 -16.90
C ALA A 115 -2.96 7.47 -16.65
N PHE A 116 -2.37 6.64 -17.52
CA PHE A 116 -2.41 5.18 -17.34
C PHE A 116 -1.66 4.73 -16.10
N THR A 117 -0.43 5.23 -15.88
CA THR A 117 0.38 4.90 -14.68
C THR A 117 -0.33 5.33 -13.41
N PHE A 118 -0.93 6.52 -13.39
CA PHE A 118 -1.70 7.00 -12.25
C PHE A 118 -2.91 6.09 -11.98
N ALA A 119 -3.69 5.75 -13.01
CA ALA A 119 -4.84 4.87 -12.86
C ALA A 119 -4.46 3.49 -12.31
N VAL A 120 -3.39 2.89 -12.82
CA VAL A 120 -2.89 1.61 -12.31
C VAL A 120 -2.40 1.74 -10.87
N GLY A 121 -1.59 2.75 -10.56
CA GLY A 121 -0.94 2.91 -9.25
C GLY A 121 -1.88 3.32 -8.14
N ASP A 122 -2.96 4.05 -8.43
CA ASP A 122 -3.88 4.57 -7.41
C ASP A 122 -5.13 3.71 -7.21
N TYR A 123 -5.61 3.04 -8.25
CA TYR A 123 -6.84 2.25 -8.18
C TYR A 123 -6.58 0.74 -8.28
N VAL A 124 -5.81 0.29 -9.28
CA VAL A 124 -5.68 -1.15 -9.56
C VAL A 124 -4.70 -1.81 -8.59
N ALA A 125 -3.52 -1.23 -8.42
CA ALA A 125 -2.47 -1.82 -7.58
C ALA A 125 -2.91 -1.93 -6.09
N PRO A 126 -3.46 -0.90 -5.42
CA PRO A 126 -3.86 -1.02 -4.02
C PRO A 126 -4.97 -2.05 -3.79
N THR A 127 -5.95 -2.13 -4.71
CA THR A 127 -7.06 -3.10 -4.59
C THR A 127 -6.58 -4.53 -4.81
N ALA A 128 -5.68 -4.75 -5.77
CA ALA A 128 -5.07 -6.04 -6.04
C ALA A 128 -4.18 -6.49 -4.87
N ASP A 129 -3.35 -5.59 -4.33
CA ASP A 129 -2.50 -5.85 -3.16
C ASP A 129 -3.31 -6.18 -1.90
N LYS A 130 -4.41 -5.44 -1.63
CA LYS A 130 -5.32 -5.76 -0.53
C LYS A 130 -5.89 -7.18 -0.67
N THR A 131 -6.33 -7.54 -1.88
CA THR A 131 -6.88 -8.86 -2.18
C THR A 131 -5.83 -9.96 -2.03
N ALA A 132 -4.60 -9.72 -2.51
CA ALA A 132 -3.46 -10.64 -2.36
C ALA A 132 -3.16 -10.90 -0.89
N GLN A 133 -3.12 -9.86 -0.06
CA GLN A 133 -2.88 -9.99 1.38
C GLN A 133 -3.99 -10.75 2.10
N LEU A 134 -5.26 -10.47 1.76
CA LEU A 134 -6.40 -11.22 2.30
C LEU A 134 -6.36 -12.69 1.90
N LEU A 135 -5.98 -13.00 0.66
CA LEU A 135 -5.78 -14.37 0.22
C LEU A 135 -4.71 -15.07 1.07
N LYS A 136 -3.53 -14.45 1.20
CA LYS A 136 -2.40 -15.01 1.94
C LYS A 136 -2.73 -15.19 3.43
N SER A 137 -3.44 -14.24 4.03
CA SER A 137 -3.82 -14.29 5.45
C SER A 137 -4.75 -15.43 5.80
N ARG A 138 -5.61 -15.88 4.86
CA ARG A 138 -6.50 -17.04 5.06
C ARG A 138 -5.72 -18.32 5.35
N TYR A 139 -4.55 -18.47 4.74
CA TYR A 139 -3.73 -19.67 4.86
C TYR A 139 -2.62 -19.53 5.91
N GLN A 140 -2.10 -18.33 6.12
CA GLN A 140 -1.07 -18.07 7.14
C GLN A 140 -1.64 -17.67 8.51
N GLY A 141 -2.96 -17.46 8.60
CA GLY A 141 -3.66 -17.16 9.85
C GLY A 141 -3.41 -15.77 10.44
N LYS A 142 -2.54 -14.95 9.81
CA LYS A 142 -2.21 -13.60 10.28
C LYS A 142 -1.90 -12.67 9.11
N VAL A 143 -2.54 -11.52 9.03
CA VAL A 143 -2.03 -10.37 8.28
C VAL A 143 -1.06 -9.65 9.22
N THR A 144 0.22 -10.01 9.16
CA THR A 144 1.21 -9.42 10.07
C THR A 144 1.86 -8.22 9.39
N VAL A 145 1.74 -7.07 10.03
CA VAL A 145 2.49 -5.88 9.66
C VAL A 145 3.73 -5.80 10.54
N GLY A 146 4.85 -6.22 9.98
CA GLY A 146 6.11 -6.21 10.71
C GLY A 146 6.15 -7.15 11.92
N LYS A 147 7.28 -7.15 12.64
CA LYS A 147 7.48 -7.97 13.84
C LYS A 147 6.72 -7.46 15.07
N THR A 148 6.26 -6.20 15.07
CA THR A 148 5.70 -5.50 16.24
C THR A 148 4.21 -5.13 16.13
N GLY A 149 3.53 -5.44 15.00
CA GLY A 149 2.16 -5.00 14.76
C GLY A 149 2.02 -3.52 14.41
N ALA A 150 0.78 -3.04 14.28
CA ALA A 150 0.46 -1.64 14.02
C ALA A 150 0.29 -0.87 15.34
N TRP A 151 0.90 0.32 15.42
CA TRP A 151 0.76 1.21 16.54
C TRP A 151 -0.06 2.44 16.14
N LEU A 152 -1.14 2.68 16.88
CA LEU A 152 -1.98 3.86 16.72
C LEU A 152 -1.96 4.65 18.03
N LYS A 153 -2.10 5.96 17.91
CA LYS A 153 -2.30 6.84 19.06
C LYS A 153 -3.62 7.55 18.92
N GLU A 154 -4.31 7.70 20.05
CA GLU A 154 -5.53 8.49 20.15
C GLU A 154 -5.41 9.44 21.33
N ARG A 155 -5.77 10.69 21.13
CA ARG A 155 -5.84 11.70 22.18
C ARG A 155 -7.30 11.96 22.48
N GLN A 156 -7.71 11.67 23.70
CA GLN A 156 -9.01 12.04 24.25
C GLN A 156 -8.84 13.20 25.24
N ALA A 157 -9.95 13.79 25.69
CA ALA A 157 -9.93 15.02 26.49
C ALA A 157 -9.10 14.92 27.79
N TYR A 158 -9.04 13.75 28.39
CA TYR A 158 -8.38 13.54 29.69
C TYR A 158 -7.32 12.42 29.69
N SER A 159 -7.19 11.69 28.60
CA SER A 159 -6.29 10.55 28.50
C SER A 159 -5.67 10.43 27.11
N HIS A 160 -4.48 9.88 27.05
CA HIS A 160 -3.78 9.53 25.80
C HIS A 160 -3.70 8.02 25.68
N TYR A 161 -4.08 7.49 24.54
CA TYR A 161 -4.04 6.06 24.30
C TYR A 161 -2.97 5.70 23.28
N ALA A 162 -2.17 4.67 23.57
CA ALA A 162 -1.33 4.01 22.60
C ALA A 162 -1.86 2.59 22.38
N VAL A 163 -2.27 2.29 21.16
CA VAL A 163 -2.92 1.04 20.81
C VAL A 163 -2.02 0.24 19.89
N ASN A 164 -1.76 -1.00 20.26
CA ASN A 164 -1.04 -1.94 19.42
C ASN A 164 -2.00 -3.01 18.92
N VAL A 165 -2.07 -3.21 17.61
CA VAL A 165 -2.82 -4.28 16.97
C VAL A 165 -1.84 -5.23 16.30
N GLY A 166 -1.71 -6.44 16.80
CA GLY A 166 -0.76 -7.42 16.31
C GLY A 166 -1.08 -7.93 14.91
N ALA A 167 -2.37 -8.13 14.60
CA ALA A 167 -2.81 -8.56 13.28
C ALA A 167 -4.28 -8.19 13.02
N LEU A 168 -4.64 -8.05 11.74
CA LEU A 168 -6.02 -7.96 11.27
C LEU A 168 -6.39 -9.28 10.60
N ALA A 169 -7.54 -9.85 10.99
CA ALA A 169 -8.05 -11.06 10.37
C ALA A 169 -8.89 -10.73 9.11
N PRO A 170 -9.17 -11.70 8.23
CA PRO A 170 -9.94 -11.48 7.01
C PRO A 170 -11.37 -11.00 7.24
N ASP A 171 -11.94 -11.28 8.42
CA ASP A 171 -13.27 -10.84 8.86
C ASP A 171 -13.25 -9.43 9.51
N ALA A 172 -12.18 -8.68 9.32
CA ALA A 172 -11.91 -7.38 9.93
C ALA A 172 -11.84 -7.43 11.48
N SER A 173 -11.74 -8.60 12.10
CA SER A 173 -11.44 -8.69 13.52
C SER A 173 -9.95 -8.45 13.79
N MET A 174 -9.65 -7.78 14.88
CA MET A 174 -8.29 -7.51 15.33
C MET A 174 -7.81 -8.64 16.24
N ARG A 175 -6.54 -8.98 16.17
CA ARG A 175 -5.89 -9.98 17.04
C ARG A 175 -4.72 -9.38 17.79
N ASP A 176 -4.48 -9.91 18.98
CA ASP A 176 -3.39 -9.50 19.87
C ASP A 176 -3.41 -7.97 20.09
N VAL A 177 -4.53 -7.47 20.60
CA VAL A 177 -4.76 -6.04 20.86
C VAL A 177 -4.26 -5.67 22.23
N ARG A 178 -3.48 -4.59 22.30
CA ARG A 178 -3.01 -3.98 23.55
C ARG A 178 -3.34 -2.50 23.53
N ILE A 179 -3.99 -2.03 24.58
CA ILE A 179 -4.38 -0.64 24.78
C ILE A 179 -3.68 -0.14 26.03
N PHE A 180 -2.86 0.87 25.88
CA PHE A 180 -2.17 1.55 26.96
C PHE A 180 -2.82 2.92 27.16
N GLU A 181 -3.26 3.21 28.36
CA GLU A 181 -3.83 4.49 28.73
C GLU A 181 -2.83 5.28 29.57
N PHE A 182 -2.60 6.51 29.17
CA PHE A 182 -1.74 7.46 29.88
C PHE A 182 -2.54 8.67 30.29
N ASP A 183 -2.22 9.22 31.45
CA ASP A 183 -2.75 10.50 31.91
C ASP A 183 -2.14 11.69 31.13
N ASN A 184 -2.55 12.91 31.47
CA ASN A 184 -2.04 14.12 30.86
C ASN A 184 -0.57 14.41 31.22
N GLN A 185 0.00 13.71 32.20
CA GLN A 185 1.42 13.81 32.61
C GLN A 185 2.27 12.74 31.91
N GLY A 186 1.65 11.84 31.12
CA GLY A 186 2.33 10.75 30.44
C GLY A 186 2.60 9.53 31.32
N ILE A 187 1.94 9.42 32.46
CA ILE A 187 2.05 8.28 33.36
C ILE A 187 1.05 7.21 32.92
N LEU A 188 1.48 5.95 32.87
CA LEU A 188 0.62 4.81 32.54
C LEU A 188 -0.40 4.57 33.65
N VAL A 189 -1.69 4.70 33.31
CA VAL A 189 -2.82 4.53 34.23
C VAL A 189 -3.43 3.15 34.10
N SER A 190 -3.60 2.67 32.86
CA SER A 190 -4.15 1.35 32.62
C SER A 190 -3.56 0.67 31.39
N MET A 191 -3.63 -0.64 31.37
CA MET A 191 -3.27 -1.47 30.23
C MET A 191 -4.34 -2.55 30.05
N THR A 192 -4.88 -2.64 28.83
CA THR A 192 -5.87 -3.66 28.46
C THR A 192 -5.31 -4.55 27.37
N GLU A 193 -5.23 -5.84 27.62
CA GLU A 193 -4.81 -6.83 26.63
C GLU A 193 -6.00 -7.71 26.24
N SER A 194 -6.12 -8.03 24.94
CA SER A 194 -7.16 -8.93 24.43
C SER A 194 -6.65 -9.72 23.24
N GLN A 195 -7.04 -11.00 23.19
CA GLN A 195 -6.69 -11.86 22.05
C GLN A 195 -7.45 -11.48 20.78
N THR A 196 -8.69 -10.99 20.91
CA THR A 196 -9.52 -10.60 19.77
C THR A 196 -10.37 -9.38 20.10
N ALA A 197 -10.46 -8.46 19.13
CA ALA A 197 -11.36 -7.32 19.23
C ALA A 197 -12.13 -7.15 17.90
N ARG A 198 -13.34 -6.58 18.00
CA ARG A 198 -14.21 -6.26 16.87
C ARG A 198 -14.69 -4.83 16.96
N PHE A 199 -14.98 -4.25 15.80
CA PHE A 199 -15.62 -2.93 15.76
C PHE A 199 -17.08 -3.05 16.18
N GLY A 200 -17.50 -2.23 17.13
CA GLY A 200 -18.89 -2.05 17.52
C GLY A 200 -19.63 -1.06 16.60
N LYS A 201 -20.96 -0.97 16.76
CA LYS A 201 -21.80 -0.05 15.96
C LYS A 201 -21.70 1.41 16.42
N ASP A 202 -21.20 1.68 17.65
CA ASP A 202 -21.25 3.00 18.29
C ASP A 202 -19.83 3.48 18.60
N ASP A 203 -18.99 3.67 17.57
CA ASP A 203 -17.61 4.15 17.70
C ASP A 203 -16.89 3.55 18.91
N SER A 204 -16.95 2.24 19.03
CA SER A 204 -16.32 1.50 20.10
C SER A 204 -15.73 0.18 19.61
N TRP A 205 -14.69 -0.29 20.30
CA TRP A 205 -14.18 -1.63 20.09
C TRP A 205 -14.73 -2.57 21.17
N LEU A 206 -15.12 -3.76 20.76
CA LEU A 206 -15.53 -4.82 21.66
C LEU A 206 -14.36 -5.81 21.78
N LEU A 207 -13.68 -5.80 22.92
CA LEU A 207 -12.58 -6.70 23.23
C LEU A 207 -13.13 -7.96 23.91
N ASN A 208 -12.78 -9.13 23.40
CA ASN A 208 -13.19 -10.41 24.00
C ASN A 208 -12.06 -10.97 24.86
N ARG A 209 -12.42 -11.44 26.06
CA ARG A 209 -11.47 -11.94 27.06
C ARG A 209 -10.37 -10.92 27.33
N ALA A 210 -10.77 -9.76 27.78
CA ALA A 210 -9.88 -8.67 28.10
C ALA A 210 -9.27 -8.83 29.48
N ASP A 211 -7.96 -8.65 29.54
CA ASP A 211 -7.18 -8.58 30.76
C ASP A 211 -6.88 -7.12 31.03
N HIS A 212 -7.59 -6.53 31.99
CA HIS A 212 -7.49 -5.11 32.32
C HIS A 212 -6.65 -4.94 33.57
N THR A 213 -5.57 -4.20 33.47
CA THR A 213 -4.64 -3.91 34.56
C THR A 213 -4.64 -2.41 34.84
N GLU A 214 -4.99 -2.02 36.06
CA GLU A 214 -4.94 -0.63 36.52
C GLU A 214 -3.72 -0.39 37.41
N PHE A 215 -3.08 0.76 37.22
CA PHE A 215 -1.92 1.21 37.97
C PHE A 215 -2.28 2.44 38.80
N THR A 216 -2.54 2.23 40.11
CA THR A 216 -2.88 3.31 41.02
C THR A 216 -1.66 3.67 41.87
N SER A 217 -1.19 4.90 41.77
CA SER A 217 -0.14 5.40 42.65
C SER A 217 -0.76 5.65 44.05
N THR A 218 -0.34 4.88 45.05
CA THR A 218 -0.87 5.00 46.43
C THR A 218 0.01 5.95 47.26
N ASP A 219 1.34 6.02 46.98
CA ASP A 219 2.30 6.90 47.63
C ASP A 219 3.45 7.21 46.67
N ALA A 220 4.33 8.16 47.01
CA ALA A 220 5.45 8.58 46.16
C ALA A 220 6.37 7.43 45.69
N ASN A 221 6.34 6.27 46.34
CA ASN A 221 7.20 5.11 46.05
C ASN A 221 6.41 3.78 45.94
N ALA A 222 5.08 3.79 45.91
CA ALA A 222 4.28 2.58 45.85
C ALA A 222 3.20 2.68 44.77
N THR A 223 3.23 1.74 43.82
CA THR A 223 2.17 1.57 42.81
C THR A 223 1.39 0.30 43.10
N ARG A 224 0.12 0.42 43.33
CA ARG A 224 -0.81 -0.71 43.43
C ARG A 224 -1.19 -1.14 42.01
N VAL A 225 -1.12 -2.43 41.74
CA VAL A 225 -1.50 -3.04 40.45
C VAL A 225 -2.71 -3.94 40.71
N ASP A 226 -3.85 -3.54 40.17
CA ASP A 226 -5.08 -4.32 40.21
C ASP A 226 -5.36 -4.92 38.84
N ARG A 227 -5.46 -6.25 38.75
CA ARG A 227 -5.71 -6.99 37.53
C ARG A 227 -7.09 -7.60 37.51
N THR A 228 -7.91 -7.28 36.52
CA THR A 228 -9.27 -7.75 36.37
C THR A 228 -9.48 -8.40 35.03
N PHE A 229 -9.99 -9.64 35.05
CA PHE A 229 -10.36 -10.34 33.83
C PHE A 229 -11.83 -10.07 33.50
N VAL A 230 -12.11 -9.61 32.26
CA VAL A 230 -13.45 -9.28 31.79
C VAL A 230 -13.72 -10.04 30.49
N ASP A 231 -14.82 -10.80 30.45
CA ASP A 231 -15.19 -11.58 29.26
C ASP A 231 -15.45 -10.70 28.02
N SER A 232 -15.97 -9.49 28.24
CA SER A 232 -16.24 -8.52 27.19
C SER A 232 -16.02 -7.12 27.71
N PHE A 233 -15.03 -6.43 27.16
CA PHE A 233 -14.68 -5.05 27.49
C PHE A 233 -15.00 -4.14 26.30
N ARG A 234 -15.79 -3.09 26.53
CA ARG A 234 -16.14 -2.10 25.53
C ARG A 234 -15.27 -0.87 25.70
N TRP A 235 -14.46 -0.58 24.68
CA TRP A 235 -13.58 0.59 24.67
C TRP A 235 -14.09 1.63 23.67
N PRO A 236 -14.54 2.82 24.14
CA PRO A 236 -14.95 3.92 23.26
C PRO A 236 -13.71 4.50 22.56
N THR A 237 -13.75 4.63 21.25
CA THR A 237 -12.61 5.10 20.44
C THR A 237 -13.07 5.66 19.12
N GLN A 238 -12.36 6.69 18.63
CA GLN A 238 -12.53 7.23 17.29
C GLN A 238 -11.71 6.48 16.22
N ILE A 239 -10.89 5.51 16.64
CA ILE A 239 -10.10 4.70 15.71
C ILE A 239 -11.04 3.74 14.98
N SER A 240 -11.31 4.02 13.70
CA SER A 240 -12.17 3.20 12.86
C SER A 240 -11.48 1.93 12.34
N ALA A 241 -12.30 0.97 11.86
CA ALA A 241 -11.79 -0.23 11.17
C ALA A 241 -10.87 0.12 10.00
N GLU A 242 -11.20 1.18 9.29
CA GLU A 242 -10.46 1.64 8.13
C GLU A 242 -9.09 2.21 8.51
N MET A 243 -9.02 2.96 9.62
CA MET A 243 -7.76 3.45 10.17
C MET A 243 -6.83 2.31 10.60
N VAL A 244 -7.37 1.27 11.26
CA VAL A 244 -6.59 0.09 11.63
C VAL A 244 -6.12 -0.66 10.39
N ALA A 245 -7.01 -0.90 9.43
CA ALA A 245 -6.64 -1.54 8.16
C ALA A 245 -5.54 -0.77 7.44
N THR A 246 -5.62 0.56 7.47
CA THR A 246 -4.64 1.47 6.89
C THR A 246 -3.30 1.44 7.64
N ALA A 247 -3.32 1.47 8.98
CA ALA A 247 -2.12 1.37 9.81
C ALA A 247 -1.41 0.01 9.67
N VAL A 248 -2.21 -1.03 9.41
CA VAL A 248 -1.74 -2.39 9.15
C VAL A 248 -1.14 -2.51 7.74
N LEU A 249 -1.53 -1.69 6.78
CA LEU A 249 -0.97 -1.68 5.42
C LEU A 249 0.37 -0.94 5.39
N ARG A 250 1.28 -1.41 4.54
CA ARG A 250 2.51 -0.66 4.26
C ARG A 250 2.15 0.61 3.48
N PRO A 251 2.72 1.78 3.83
CA PRO A 251 2.41 3.04 3.14
C PRO A 251 2.59 2.98 1.62
N GLU A 252 3.52 2.14 1.14
CA GLU A 252 3.79 1.94 -0.28
C GLU A 252 2.59 1.34 -1.04
N ARG A 253 1.72 0.61 -0.34
CA ARG A 253 0.56 -0.10 -0.90
C ARG A 253 -0.78 0.64 -0.71
N MET A 254 -0.75 1.82 -0.12
CA MET A 254 -1.94 2.64 0.10
C MET A 254 -2.27 3.47 -1.14
N GLY A 255 -3.55 3.75 -1.38
CA GLY A 255 -3.98 4.75 -2.37
C GLY A 255 -3.62 6.17 -1.95
N THR A 256 -3.60 7.10 -2.90
CA THR A 256 -3.29 8.52 -2.62
C THR A 256 -4.29 9.13 -1.63
N ILE A 257 -5.57 8.79 -1.74
CA ILE A 257 -6.63 9.27 -0.84
C ILE A 257 -6.43 8.69 0.56
N ASP A 258 -6.17 7.38 0.68
CA ASP A 258 -5.93 6.70 1.97
C ASP A 258 -4.71 7.32 2.68
N LEU A 259 -3.61 7.56 1.94
CA LEU A 259 -2.41 8.24 2.46
C LEU A 259 -2.73 9.63 2.99
N PHE A 260 -3.49 10.44 2.24
CA PHE A 260 -3.86 11.80 2.64
C PHE A 260 -4.72 11.82 3.91
N GLN A 261 -5.71 10.95 4.00
CA GLN A 261 -6.57 10.83 5.18
C GLN A 261 -5.77 10.40 6.41
N TYR A 262 -4.89 9.41 6.22
CA TYR A 262 -4.07 8.91 7.32
C TYR A 262 -3.03 9.94 7.80
N MET A 263 -2.41 10.69 6.90
CA MET A 263 -1.53 11.81 7.26
C MET A 263 -2.25 12.84 8.13
N ARG A 264 -3.47 13.25 7.75
CA ARG A 264 -4.28 14.18 8.55
C ARG A 264 -4.60 13.64 9.94
N HIS A 265 -4.87 12.34 10.03
CA HIS A 265 -5.10 11.68 11.33
C HIS A 265 -3.83 11.70 12.20
N LEU A 266 -2.67 11.40 11.62
CA LEU A 266 -1.39 11.46 12.35
C LEU A 266 -1.08 12.87 12.85
N ASP A 267 -1.25 13.88 12.01
CA ASP A 267 -1.03 15.30 12.37
C ASP A 267 -1.96 15.73 13.51
N ALA A 268 -3.25 15.37 13.44
CA ALA A 268 -4.24 15.69 14.48
C ALA A 268 -3.88 15.07 15.84
N ASN A 269 -3.16 13.93 15.84
CA ASN A 269 -2.71 13.24 17.05
C ASN A 269 -1.26 13.53 17.43
N GLY A 270 -0.62 14.54 16.81
CA GLY A 270 0.76 14.94 17.11
C GLY A 270 1.79 13.87 16.79
N GLN A 271 1.50 12.97 15.83
CA GLN A 271 2.40 11.92 15.36
C GLN A 271 3.17 12.38 14.12
N THR A 272 4.39 11.86 13.95
CA THR A 272 5.19 12.16 12.77
C THR A 272 4.62 11.46 11.54
N ALA A 273 4.10 12.25 10.57
CA ALA A 273 3.54 11.76 9.31
C ALA A 273 4.59 11.60 8.19
N GLN A 274 5.87 11.96 8.44
CA GLN A 274 6.92 12.09 7.41
C GLN A 274 7.03 10.91 6.44
N LYS A 275 6.92 9.67 6.93
CA LYS A 275 7.00 8.48 6.08
C LYS A 275 5.83 8.40 5.08
N TYR A 276 4.64 8.78 5.51
CA TYR A 276 3.43 8.80 4.69
C TYR A 276 3.43 9.97 3.71
N GLU A 277 3.93 11.14 4.13
CA GLU A 277 4.12 12.31 3.26
C GLU A 277 5.06 12.00 2.09
N ILE A 278 6.19 11.36 2.35
CA ILE A 278 7.13 10.95 1.31
C ILE A 278 6.44 10.02 0.31
N GLN A 279 5.65 9.05 0.78
CA GLN A 279 4.94 8.13 -0.10
C GLN A 279 3.80 8.81 -0.88
N PHE A 280 3.08 9.76 -0.25
CA PHE A 280 2.07 10.56 -0.92
C PHE A 280 2.66 11.36 -2.09
N TRP A 281 3.71 12.14 -1.85
CA TRP A 281 4.37 12.91 -2.89
C TRP A 281 5.02 12.03 -3.95
N LYS A 282 5.59 10.88 -3.56
CA LYS A 282 6.08 9.89 -4.50
C LYS A 282 4.97 9.43 -5.44
N LYS A 283 3.78 9.08 -4.93
CA LYS A 283 2.65 8.66 -5.76
C LYS A 283 2.12 9.75 -6.70
N VAL A 284 2.13 11.00 -6.27
CA VAL A 284 1.71 12.14 -7.10
C VAL A 284 2.71 12.41 -8.23
N PHE A 285 4.01 12.41 -7.92
CA PHE A 285 5.04 12.79 -8.89
C PHE A 285 5.58 11.62 -9.73
N TYR A 286 5.51 10.39 -9.23
CA TYR A 286 6.07 9.23 -9.93
C TYR A 286 5.48 9.01 -11.33
N PRO A 287 4.15 9.11 -11.55
CA PRO A 287 3.59 8.98 -12.89
C PRO A 287 4.10 10.05 -13.87
N LEU A 288 4.42 11.26 -13.38
CA LEU A 288 4.96 12.34 -14.21
C LEU A 288 6.33 12.01 -14.80
N SER A 289 7.06 11.07 -14.19
CA SER A 289 8.32 10.58 -14.77
C SER A 289 8.14 9.98 -16.18
N CYS A 290 6.99 9.35 -16.46
CA CYS A 290 6.67 8.85 -17.79
C CYS A 290 6.67 9.95 -18.85
N LEU A 291 6.29 11.21 -18.48
CA LEU A 291 6.32 12.34 -19.42
C LEU A 291 7.75 12.70 -19.86
N VAL A 292 8.69 12.57 -18.92
CA VAL A 292 10.11 12.89 -19.16
C VAL A 292 10.82 11.74 -19.89
N MET A 293 10.31 10.51 -19.72
CA MET A 293 10.89 9.29 -20.28
C MET A 293 10.48 9.02 -21.75
N VAL A 294 9.45 9.69 -22.25
CA VAL A 294 9.04 9.65 -23.66
C VAL A 294 9.83 10.65 -24.48
#